data_db73553411a2550c9c97169e6c9cf55e
#
_entry.id   db73553411a2550c9c97169e6c9cf55e
#
_cell.length_a   1.000
_cell.length_b   1.000
_cell.length_c   1.000
_cell.angle_alpha   90.00
_cell.angle_beta   90.00
_cell.angle_gamma   90.00
#
_symmetry.space_group_name_H-M   'P 1'
#
loop_
_entity.id
_entity.type
_entity.pdbx_description
1 polymer ?
#
loop_
_entity_poly.entity_id
_entity_poly.type
_entity_poly.pdbx_seq_one_letter_code
_entity_poly.pdbx_strand_id
1 'polypeptide(L)'
;MKVKLVSYSTPTEEFLNEGIDNAQELVAFCARVSNPSNQLNTETSEKLIKYLIKNAHWSPLEMVSACLEIETTRDIARQILRHRSLSLIHI
;
A
#
# COMPACT_ATOMS: atom_id res chain seq x y z
N MET A 1 22.90 -3.95 -6.34
CA MET A 1 21.59 -4.32 -5.77
C MET A 1 20.53 -4.33 -6.87
N LYS A 2 19.70 -5.34 -6.88
CA LYS A 2 18.57 -5.44 -7.81
C LYS A 2 17.28 -5.55 -7.02
N VAL A 3 16.25 -4.86 -7.48
CA VAL A 3 14.91 -4.89 -6.87
C VAL A 3 13.90 -5.21 -7.97
N LYS A 4 13.06 -6.19 -7.73
CA LYS A 4 12.03 -6.61 -8.67
C LYS A 4 10.68 -6.72 -7.96
N LEU A 5 9.65 -6.12 -8.51
CA LEU A 5 8.29 -6.26 -7.99
C LEU A 5 7.72 -7.60 -8.44
N VAL A 6 7.39 -8.46 -7.47
CA VAL A 6 6.84 -9.78 -7.75
C VAL A 6 5.32 -9.76 -7.76
N SER A 7 4.72 -9.13 -6.76
CA SER A 7 3.27 -9.05 -6.66
C SER A 7 2.86 -7.82 -5.85
N TYR A 8 1.61 -7.43 -5.97
CA TYR A 8 1.07 -6.32 -5.20
C TYR A 8 -0.44 -6.45 -5.08
N SER A 9 -0.99 -5.78 -4.07
CA SER A 9 -2.44 -5.74 -3.86
C SER A 9 -3.11 -5.02 -5.01
N THR A 10 -4.21 -5.58 -5.48
CA THR A 10 -5.04 -4.97 -6.53
C THR A 10 -6.50 -5.13 -6.14
N PRO A 11 -7.36 -4.14 -6.45
CA PRO A 11 -8.79 -4.27 -6.20
C PRO A 11 -9.39 -5.43 -6.99
N THR A 12 -10.49 -5.97 -6.49
CA THR A 12 -11.25 -6.98 -7.24
C THR A 12 -11.93 -6.32 -8.45
N GLU A 13 -12.36 -7.16 -9.40
CA GLU A 13 -13.02 -6.69 -10.63
C GLU A 13 -14.22 -5.77 -10.35
N GLU A 14 -15.00 -6.08 -9.33
CA GLU A 14 -16.13 -5.26 -8.90
C GLU A 14 -15.71 -3.82 -8.60
N PHE A 15 -14.62 -3.65 -7.82
CA PHE A 15 -14.16 -2.33 -7.45
C PHE A 15 -13.38 -1.62 -8.56
N LEU A 16 -12.74 -2.38 -9.45
CA LEU A 16 -12.13 -1.81 -10.65
C LEU A 16 -13.18 -1.08 -11.50
N ASN A 17 -14.38 -1.65 -11.61
CA ASN A 17 -15.49 -1.04 -12.35
C ASN A 17 -16.04 0.21 -11.66
N GLU A 18 -15.81 0.36 -10.36
CA GLU A 18 -16.22 1.53 -9.59
C GLU A 18 -15.16 2.65 -9.57
N GLY A 19 -14.08 2.49 -10.32
CA GLY A 19 -13.03 3.48 -10.40
C GLY A 19 -11.88 3.32 -9.41
N ILE A 20 -11.91 2.27 -8.59
CA ILE A 20 -10.83 1.96 -7.65
C ILE A 20 -9.87 1.01 -8.37
N ASP A 21 -8.93 1.59 -9.10
CA ASP A 21 -8.14 0.84 -10.08
C ASP A 21 -6.65 0.67 -9.72
N ASN A 22 -6.22 1.14 -8.55
CA ASN A 22 -4.83 0.99 -8.11
C ASN A 22 -4.74 0.95 -6.58
N ALA A 23 -3.53 0.68 -6.07
CA ALA A 23 -3.31 0.58 -4.62
C ALA A 23 -3.61 1.89 -3.88
N GLN A 24 -3.30 3.03 -4.47
CA GLN A 24 -3.57 4.34 -3.87
C GLN A 24 -5.08 4.55 -3.68
N GLU A 25 -5.86 4.26 -4.70
CA GLU A 25 -7.33 4.37 -4.61
C GLU A 25 -7.90 3.37 -3.60
N LEU A 26 -7.31 2.19 -3.50
CA LEU A 26 -7.72 1.18 -2.53
C LEU A 26 -7.47 1.66 -1.10
N VAL A 27 -6.31 2.26 -0.82
CA VAL A 27 -6.01 2.84 0.49
C VAL A 27 -7.00 3.94 0.82
N ALA A 28 -7.28 4.83 -0.12
CA ALA A 28 -8.24 5.92 0.08
C ALA A 28 -9.65 5.38 0.36
N PHE A 29 -10.07 4.35 -0.35
CA PHE A 29 -11.35 3.68 -0.14
C PHE A 29 -11.46 3.14 1.30
N CYS A 30 -10.41 2.44 1.76
CA CYS A 30 -10.38 1.90 3.13
C CYS A 30 -10.36 3.01 4.17
N ALA A 31 -9.66 4.11 3.91
CA ALA A 31 -9.59 5.25 4.83
C ALA A 31 -10.95 5.94 4.99
N ARG A 32 -11.80 5.87 3.98
CA ARG A 32 -13.14 6.52 3.99
C ARG A 32 -14.24 5.62 4.48
N VAL A 33 -13.91 4.52 5.15
CA VAL A 33 -14.92 3.55 5.62
C VAL A 33 -15.95 4.19 6.57
N SER A 34 -15.56 5.21 7.32
CA SER A 34 -16.45 5.93 8.22
C SER A 34 -17.31 6.99 7.52
N ASN A 35 -17.14 7.19 6.23
CA ASN A 35 -17.92 8.12 5.42
C ASN A 35 -18.36 7.46 4.11
N PRO A 36 -19.35 6.55 4.16
CA PRO A 36 -19.74 5.76 2.99
C PRO A 36 -20.19 6.56 1.78
N SER A 37 -20.77 7.75 1.97
CA SER A 37 -21.22 8.58 0.87
C SER A 37 -20.06 9.12 0.02
N ASN A 38 -18.86 9.16 0.56
CA ASN A 38 -17.66 9.66 -0.11
C ASN A 38 -16.65 8.56 -0.43
N GLN A 39 -16.98 7.31 -0.12
CA GLN A 39 -16.02 6.21 -0.19
C GLN A 39 -15.52 5.93 -1.63
N LEU A 40 -16.36 6.18 -2.62
CA LEU A 40 -16.01 5.97 -4.03
C LEU A 40 -15.45 7.22 -4.71
N ASN A 41 -15.18 8.28 -3.97
CA ASN A 41 -14.61 9.51 -4.51
C ASN A 41 -13.13 9.29 -4.84
N THR A 42 -12.77 9.37 -6.12
CA THR A 42 -11.38 9.21 -6.58
C THR A 42 -10.67 10.55 -6.86
N GLU A 43 -11.39 11.66 -6.82
CA GLU A 43 -10.84 12.98 -7.16
C GLU A 43 -9.90 13.54 -6.09
N THR A 44 -10.12 13.17 -4.83
CA THR A 44 -9.35 13.67 -3.69
C THR A 44 -8.45 12.63 -3.04
N SER A 45 -8.25 11.48 -3.68
CA SER A 45 -7.48 10.38 -3.11
C SER A 45 -6.04 10.76 -2.80
N GLU A 46 -5.37 11.48 -3.70
CA GLU A 46 -3.99 11.91 -3.47
C GLU A 46 -3.87 12.82 -2.25
N LYS A 47 -4.80 13.76 -2.09
CA LYS A 47 -4.81 14.67 -0.92
C LYS A 47 -5.04 13.89 0.38
N LEU A 48 -5.92 12.91 0.34
CA LEU A 48 -6.19 12.07 1.50
C LEU A 48 -4.96 11.25 1.89
N ILE A 49 -4.28 10.64 0.92
CA ILE A 49 -3.05 9.88 1.19
C ILE A 49 -1.99 10.77 1.84
N LYS A 50 -1.78 11.96 1.32
CA LYS A 50 -0.84 12.93 1.89
C LYS A 50 -1.21 13.29 3.32
N TYR A 51 -2.49 13.48 3.59
CA TYR A 51 -2.99 13.76 4.94
C TYR A 51 -2.71 12.60 5.89
N LEU A 52 -2.97 11.36 5.47
CA LEU A 52 -2.71 10.17 6.28
C LEU A 52 -1.23 10.05 6.66
N ILE A 53 -0.35 10.28 5.69
CA ILE A 53 1.10 10.21 5.91
C ILE A 53 1.54 11.31 6.88
N LYS A 54 1.09 12.55 6.66
CA LYS A 54 1.45 13.70 7.49
C LYS A 54 1.05 13.53 8.94
N ASN A 55 -0.09 12.89 9.20
CA ASN A 55 -0.64 12.71 10.55
C ASN A 55 -0.34 11.32 11.12
N ALA A 56 0.54 10.57 10.47
CA ALA A 56 0.95 9.22 10.89
C ALA A 56 -0.22 8.25 11.10
N HIS A 57 -1.25 8.35 10.27
CA HIS A 57 -2.38 7.42 10.25
C HIS A 57 -2.06 6.25 9.34
N TRP A 58 -1.35 5.25 9.87
CA TRP A 58 -0.80 4.16 9.08
C TRP A 58 -1.78 3.02 8.78
N SER A 59 -2.83 2.85 9.58
CA SER A 59 -3.74 1.71 9.46
C SER A 59 -4.34 1.53 8.06
N PRO A 60 -4.84 2.58 7.37
CA PRO A 60 -5.34 2.39 6.00
C PRO A 60 -4.24 1.98 5.02
N LEU A 61 -3.01 2.43 5.23
CA LEU A 61 -1.87 2.07 4.38
C LEU A 61 -1.48 0.60 4.53
N GLU A 62 -1.80 -0.02 5.67
CA GLU A 62 -1.55 -1.44 5.90
C GLU A 62 -2.54 -2.36 5.19
N MET A 63 -3.58 -1.80 4.57
CA MET A 63 -4.55 -2.57 3.80
C MET A 63 -4.04 -2.99 2.42
N VAL A 64 -2.88 -2.51 2.02
CA VAL A 64 -2.24 -2.91 0.77
C VAL A 64 -0.85 -3.44 1.07
N SER A 65 -0.37 -4.31 0.20
CA SER A 65 0.95 -4.90 0.33
C SER A 65 1.58 -5.11 -1.03
N ALA A 66 2.89 -5.27 -1.03
CA ALA A 66 3.66 -5.61 -2.20
C ALA A 66 4.74 -6.61 -1.82
N CYS A 67 5.06 -7.50 -2.72
CA CYS A 67 6.14 -8.45 -2.57
C CYS A 67 7.28 -8.04 -3.51
N LEU A 68 8.45 -7.82 -2.95
CA LEU A 68 9.64 -7.46 -3.71
C LEU A 68 10.69 -8.54 -3.57
N GLU A 69 11.33 -8.87 -4.69
CA GLU A 69 12.54 -9.68 -4.70
C GLU A 69 13.73 -8.73 -4.71
N ILE A 70 14.60 -8.86 -3.70
CA ILE A 70 15.74 -7.97 -3.53
C ILE A 70 17.02 -8.78 -3.52
N GLU A 71 17.91 -8.51 -4.46
CA GLU A 71 19.27 -9.05 -4.48
C GLU A 71 20.22 -8.00 -3.91
N THR A 72 20.84 -8.30 -2.77
CA THR A 72 21.70 -7.33 -2.08
C THR A 72 22.74 -8.06 -1.22
N THR A 73 23.57 -7.31 -0.53
CA THR A 73 24.53 -7.87 0.42
C THR A 73 23.83 -8.32 1.70
N ARG A 74 24.50 -9.22 2.45
CA ARG A 74 23.96 -9.72 3.73
C ARG A 74 23.73 -8.59 4.72
N ASP A 75 24.61 -7.62 4.78
CA ASP A 75 24.48 -6.51 5.73
C ASP A 75 23.27 -5.64 5.44
N ILE A 76 23.01 -5.34 4.18
CA ILE A 76 21.83 -4.57 3.77
C ILE A 76 20.56 -5.40 4.01
N ALA A 77 20.59 -6.68 3.73
CA ALA A 77 19.45 -7.56 3.97
C ALA A 77 19.06 -7.58 5.46
N ARG A 78 20.04 -7.62 6.36
CA ARG A 78 19.77 -7.54 7.80
C ARG A 78 19.12 -6.23 8.21
N GLN A 79 19.53 -5.11 7.61
CA GLN A 79 18.91 -3.81 7.87
C GLN A 79 17.47 -3.76 7.40
N ILE A 80 17.19 -4.34 6.24
CA ILE A 80 15.82 -4.43 5.70
C ILE A 80 14.92 -5.24 6.64
N LEU A 81 15.42 -6.36 7.18
CA LEU A 81 14.68 -7.21 8.10
C LEU A 81 14.23 -6.50 9.39
N ARG A 82 14.93 -5.44 9.77
CA ARG A 82 14.60 -4.68 10.98
C ARG A 82 13.44 -3.72 10.81
N HIS A 83 13.00 -3.48 9.57
CA HIS A 83 11.87 -2.59 9.33
C HIS A 83 10.57 -3.27 9.75
N ARG A 84 9.81 -2.58 10.59
CA ARG A 84 8.59 -3.10 11.19
C ARG A 84 7.56 -3.55 10.17
N SER A 85 7.43 -2.80 9.08
CA SER A 85 6.42 -3.06 8.04
C SER A 85 6.87 -4.05 6.98
N LEU A 86 8.03 -4.69 7.17
CA LEU A 86 8.55 -5.68 6.24
C LEU A 86 8.55 -7.06 6.88
N SER A 87 8.14 -8.05 6.11
CA SER A 87 8.21 -9.45 6.48
C SER A 87 8.92 -10.20 5.36
N LEU A 88 10.01 -10.88 5.70
CA LEU A 88 10.79 -11.65 4.73
C LEU A 88 10.70 -13.13 5.04
N ILE A 89 10.49 -13.94 4.00
CA ILE A 89 10.41 -15.39 4.11
C ILE A 89 11.77 -16.01 3.79
N HIS A 90 12.46 -15.47 2.80
CA HIS A 90 13.77 -15.92 2.35
C HIS A 90 14.73 -14.75 2.21
N ILE A 91 15.98 -15.00 2.55
CA ILE A 91 17.06 -14.03 2.39
C ILE A 91 18.13 -14.61 1.47
#